data_d3a5cf4ed267ece298c928018954a94b
#
_entry.id   d3a5cf4ed267ece298c928018954a94b
#
_cell.length_a   1.000
_cell.length_b   1.000
_cell.length_c   1.000
_cell.angle_alpha   90.00
_cell.angle_beta   90.00
_cell.angle_gamma   90.00
#
_symmetry.space_group_name_H-M   'P 1'
#
loop_
_entity.id
_entity.type
_entity.pdbx_description
1 polymer ?
#
loop_
_entity_poly.entity_id
_entity_poly.type
_entity_poly.pdbx_seq_one_letter_code
_entity_poly.pdbx_strand_id
1 'polypeptide(L)'
;MTTKCTLNRSILAVAAVLGLSGSALAAEQKPEVQRLFQSGSYEQAVEAARDGDPASTFIAAQALLKLDRSDRAVAEMTRLRASDNAAWRLIAESGEALIADDAGRAADIARRAIEADGDNPFAHYQLGLAAGKANDWGTAVEGFTRAVELKPDFAYAHYYAALAYQRQRQLPKTAQHFDAFLRLAPDAPERGAVIAILRTIK
;
A
#
# COMPACT_ATOMS: atom_id res chain seq x y z
N MET A 1 30.72 -45.03 51.24
CA MET A 1 31.26 -43.68 51.15
C MET A 1 30.59 -42.99 50.00
N THR A 2 29.71 -42.20 50.35
CA THR A 2 28.97 -41.09 49.75
C THR A 2 28.88 -40.98 48.23
N THR A 3 27.78 -41.45 47.70
CA THR A 3 27.24 -41.22 46.37
C THR A 3 26.52 -39.84 46.31
N LYS A 4 26.95 -38.92 45.46
CA LYS A 4 26.24 -37.69 45.22
C LYS A 4 25.33 -37.88 44.01
N CYS A 5 24.05 -37.90 44.28
CA CYS A 5 22.98 -37.88 43.31
C CYS A 5 22.75 -36.42 42.84
N THR A 6 22.99 -36.11 41.57
CA THR A 6 22.61 -34.84 40.96
C THR A 6 21.27 -34.98 40.29
N LEU A 7 20.28 -34.38 40.91
CA LEU A 7 18.89 -34.33 40.43
C LEU A 7 18.77 -33.25 39.35
N ASN A 8 18.62 -33.68 38.11
CA ASN A 8 18.33 -32.79 36.97
C ASN A 8 16.83 -32.45 36.94
N ARG A 9 16.48 -31.25 37.36
CA ARG A 9 15.12 -30.77 37.33
C ARG A 9 14.81 -30.21 35.92
N SER A 10 14.26 -31.06 35.05
CA SER A 10 13.57 -30.61 33.84
C SER A 10 12.28 -29.94 34.25
N ILE A 11 12.21 -28.64 34.12
CA ILE A 11 10.98 -27.86 34.23
C ILE A 11 10.21 -28.04 32.93
N LEU A 12 9.22 -28.93 32.92
CA LEU A 12 8.19 -28.99 31.90
C LEU A 12 7.27 -27.79 32.11
N ALA A 13 7.41 -26.79 31.27
CA ALA A 13 6.41 -25.74 31.12
C ALA A 13 5.17 -26.33 30.43
N VAL A 14 4.10 -26.52 31.21
CA VAL A 14 2.77 -26.82 30.69
C VAL A 14 2.22 -25.57 30.00
N ALA A 15 2.35 -25.49 28.69
CA ALA A 15 1.64 -24.51 27.92
C ALA A 15 0.16 -24.91 27.87
N ALA A 16 -0.68 -24.20 28.63
CA ALA A 16 -2.13 -24.32 28.54
C ALA A 16 -2.57 -23.95 27.11
N VAL A 17 -3.01 -24.93 26.35
CA VAL A 17 -3.64 -24.79 25.06
C VAL A 17 -5.02 -24.16 25.28
N LEU A 18 -5.10 -22.85 25.27
CA LEU A 18 -6.33 -22.14 24.92
C LEU A 18 -6.35 -22.08 23.39
N GLY A 19 -7.19 -22.93 22.80
CA GLY A 19 -7.41 -22.98 21.36
C GLY A 19 -8.08 -21.71 20.83
N LEU A 20 -7.31 -20.65 20.70
CA LEU A 20 -7.65 -19.51 19.84
C LEU A 20 -7.08 -19.85 18.47
N SER A 21 -8.02 -20.15 17.56
CA SER A 21 -7.73 -20.44 16.17
C SER A 21 -6.77 -19.41 15.58
N GLY A 22 -5.61 -19.88 15.08
CA GLY A 22 -4.52 -19.04 14.52
C GLY A 22 -4.92 -18.19 13.30
N SER A 23 -6.17 -18.29 12.84
CA SER A 23 -6.71 -17.47 11.76
C SER A 23 -7.16 -16.07 12.19
N ALA A 24 -7.43 -15.82 13.48
CA ALA A 24 -7.83 -14.52 13.97
C ALA A 24 -6.64 -13.58 14.26
N LEU A 25 -5.46 -14.13 14.56
CA LEU A 25 -4.23 -13.34 14.80
C LEU A 25 -3.50 -12.96 13.51
N ALA A 26 -3.74 -13.63 12.39
CA ALA A 26 -3.14 -13.31 11.10
C ALA A 26 -3.85 -12.13 10.39
N ALA A 27 -5.04 -11.74 10.82
CA ALA A 27 -5.86 -10.73 10.14
C ALA A 27 -5.53 -9.28 10.51
N GLU A 28 -4.66 -9.01 11.50
CA GLU A 28 -4.41 -7.66 12.01
C GLU A 28 -2.99 -7.12 11.83
N GLN A 29 -2.04 -7.91 11.35
CA GLN A 29 -0.69 -7.38 11.10
C GLN A 29 -0.56 -6.98 9.64
N LYS A 30 -0.61 -5.66 9.39
CA LYS A 30 -0.23 -5.12 8.07
C LYS A 30 1.13 -5.67 7.67
N PRO A 31 1.34 -6.08 6.40
CA PRO A 31 2.65 -6.48 5.92
C PRO A 31 3.70 -5.45 6.34
N GLU A 32 4.86 -5.90 6.78
CA GLU A 32 5.93 -5.03 7.26
C GLU A 32 6.28 -3.93 6.25
N VAL A 33 6.36 -4.28 4.97
CA VAL A 33 6.61 -3.35 3.87
C VAL A 33 5.58 -2.22 3.84
N GLN A 34 4.29 -2.53 4.00
CA GLN A 34 3.22 -1.53 4.02
C GLN A 34 3.35 -0.59 5.23
N ARG A 35 3.67 -1.12 6.40
CA ARG A 35 3.85 -0.33 7.62
C ARG A 35 5.06 0.62 7.51
N LEU A 36 6.20 0.12 7.03
CA LEU A 36 7.41 0.91 6.80
C LEU A 36 7.18 2.03 5.77
N PHE A 37 6.46 1.73 4.70
CA PHE A 37 6.07 2.74 3.71
C PHE A 37 5.18 3.83 4.33
N GLN A 38 4.18 3.43 5.11
CA GLN A 38 3.23 4.35 5.75
C GLN A 38 3.89 5.26 6.80
N SER A 39 4.96 4.82 7.45
CA SER A 39 5.73 5.63 8.42
C SER A 39 6.81 6.50 7.77
N GLY A 40 6.98 6.47 6.44
CA GLY A 40 8.03 7.19 5.74
C GLY A 40 9.41 6.54 5.81
N SER A 41 9.51 5.32 6.34
CA SER A 41 10.76 4.54 6.41
C SER A 41 11.02 3.87 5.06
N TYR A 42 11.16 4.68 4.00
CA TYR A 42 11.13 4.21 2.61
C TYR A 42 12.30 3.29 2.26
N GLU A 43 13.53 3.57 2.71
CA GLU A 43 14.68 2.69 2.51
C GLU A 43 14.45 1.31 3.12
N GLN A 44 13.89 1.27 4.33
CA GLN A 44 13.58 0.02 5.02
C GLN A 44 12.44 -0.73 4.32
N ALA A 45 11.43 -0.02 3.79
CA ALA A 45 10.36 -0.63 3.01
C ALA A 45 10.91 -1.30 1.74
N VAL A 46 11.85 -0.67 1.04
CA VAL A 46 12.52 -1.25 -0.15
C VAL A 46 13.32 -2.50 0.23
N GLU A 47 14.04 -2.47 1.34
CA GLU A 47 14.83 -3.61 1.82
C GLU A 47 13.92 -4.80 2.19
N ALA A 48 12.86 -4.54 2.94
CA ALA A 48 11.90 -5.56 3.37
C ALA A 48 11.12 -6.20 2.19
N ALA A 49 11.08 -5.54 1.03
CA ALA A 49 10.37 -6.03 -0.16
C ALA A 49 11.24 -6.88 -1.10
N ARG A 50 12.53 -7.12 -0.80
CA ARG A 50 13.48 -7.80 -1.74
C ARG A 50 12.99 -9.14 -2.24
N ASP A 51 12.50 -9.99 -1.34
CA ASP A 51 11.97 -11.32 -1.63
C ASP A 51 10.45 -11.36 -1.48
N GLY A 52 9.80 -10.19 -1.61
CA GLY A 52 8.40 -9.99 -1.34
C GLY A 52 7.48 -10.44 -2.48
N ASP A 53 6.20 -10.53 -2.15
CA ASP A 53 5.11 -10.75 -3.10
C ASP A 53 4.95 -9.54 -4.06
N PRO A 54 4.11 -9.65 -5.10
CA PRO A 54 3.87 -8.57 -6.06
C PRO A 54 3.41 -7.25 -5.42
N ALA A 55 2.59 -7.29 -4.36
CA ALA A 55 2.14 -6.09 -3.66
C ALA A 55 3.30 -5.39 -2.94
N SER A 56 4.17 -6.16 -2.27
CA SER A 56 5.38 -5.66 -1.63
C SER A 56 6.34 -5.03 -2.64
N THR A 57 6.53 -5.67 -3.80
CA THR A 57 7.35 -5.12 -4.91
C THR A 57 6.78 -3.79 -5.43
N PHE A 58 5.46 -3.72 -5.61
CA PHE A 58 4.79 -2.47 -5.99
C PHE A 58 5.02 -1.36 -4.96
N ILE A 59 4.85 -1.66 -3.67
CA ILE A 59 5.07 -0.69 -2.58
C ILE A 59 6.54 -0.23 -2.55
N ALA A 60 7.51 -1.13 -2.80
CA ALA A 60 8.92 -0.77 -2.89
C ALA A 60 9.19 0.23 -4.02
N ALA A 61 8.57 0.02 -5.20
CA ALA A 61 8.68 0.98 -6.30
C ALA A 61 8.08 2.35 -5.92
N GLN A 62 6.93 2.38 -5.22
CA GLN A 62 6.36 3.63 -4.71
C GLN A 62 7.29 4.30 -3.68
N ALA A 63 7.94 3.54 -2.80
CA ALA A 63 8.92 4.05 -1.85
C ALA A 63 10.12 4.68 -2.55
N LEU A 64 10.62 4.04 -3.61
CA LEU A 64 11.72 4.58 -4.41
C LEU A 64 11.36 5.89 -5.11
N LEU A 65 10.11 6.04 -5.58
CA LEU A 65 9.62 7.32 -6.13
C LEU A 65 9.57 8.42 -5.05
N LYS A 66 9.21 8.08 -3.80
CA LYS A 66 9.27 9.02 -2.67
C LYS A 66 10.71 9.45 -2.32
N LEU A 67 11.70 8.67 -2.70
CA LEU A 67 13.14 8.94 -2.53
C LEU A 67 13.79 9.58 -3.76
N ASP A 68 13.02 9.99 -4.76
CA ASP A 68 13.52 10.51 -6.05
C ASP A 68 14.47 9.54 -6.79
N ARG A 69 14.28 8.22 -6.58
CA ARG A 69 15.11 7.16 -7.21
C ARG A 69 14.37 6.48 -8.35
N SER A 70 13.99 7.25 -9.37
CA SER A 70 13.15 6.81 -10.48
C SER A 70 13.74 5.61 -11.22
N ASP A 71 15.04 5.58 -11.49
CA ASP A 71 15.69 4.44 -12.17
C ASP A 71 15.52 3.12 -11.40
N ARG A 72 15.64 3.18 -10.07
CA ARG A 72 15.42 2.01 -9.23
C ARG A 72 13.95 1.64 -9.14
N ALA A 73 13.05 2.61 -9.15
CA ALA A 73 11.60 2.36 -9.19
C ALA A 73 11.22 1.62 -10.49
N VAL A 74 11.79 2.01 -11.63
CA VAL A 74 11.64 1.29 -12.91
C VAL A 74 12.16 -0.14 -12.80
N ALA A 75 13.31 -0.36 -12.15
CA ALA A 75 13.84 -1.71 -11.95
C ALA A 75 12.88 -2.59 -11.13
N GLU A 76 12.25 -2.06 -10.08
CA GLU A 76 11.23 -2.79 -9.31
C GLU A 76 9.96 -3.07 -10.13
N MET A 77 9.51 -2.12 -10.96
CA MET A 77 8.40 -2.35 -11.89
C MET A 77 8.76 -3.42 -12.93
N THR A 78 9.98 -3.40 -13.46
CA THR A 78 10.46 -4.45 -14.39
C THR A 78 10.49 -5.82 -13.71
N ARG A 79 10.90 -5.91 -12.44
CA ARG A 79 10.81 -7.13 -11.64
C ARG A 79 9.35 -7.60 -11.49
N LEU A 80 8.43 -6.68 -11.20
CA LEU A 80 7.00 -6.97 -11.07
C LEU A 80 6.40 -7.47 -12.40
N ARG A 81 6.87 -6.99 -13.55
CA ARG A 81 6.46 -7.48 -14.88
C ARG A 81 6.81 -8.95 -15.12
N ALA A 82 7.76 -9.50 -14.40
CA ALA A 82 8.08 -10.94 -14.46
C ALA A 82 7.08 -11.82 -13.70
N SER A 83 6.03 -11.25 -13.07
CA SER A 83 4.99 -11.99 -12.39
C SER A 83 4.21 -12.89 -13.35
N ASP A 84 3.83 -14.08 -12.90
CA ASP A 84 2.95 -15.00 -13.65
C ASP A 84 1.51 -14.46 -13.74
N ASN A 85 1.11 -13.56 -12.85
CA ASN A 85 -0.21 -12.93 -12.83
C ASN A 85 -0.30 -11.78 -13.83
N ALA A 86 -1.28 -11.85 -14.76
CA ALA A 86 -1.45 -10.88 -15.83
C ALA A 86 -1.76 -9.46 -15.31
N ALA A 87 -2.57 -9.32 -14.27
CA ALA A 87 -2.91 -8.01 -13.71
C ALA A 87 -1.67 -7.32 -13.13
N TRP A 88 -0.80 -8.04 -12.41
CA TRP A 88 0.43 -7.48 -11.88
C TRP A 88 1.41 -7.06 -12.96
N ARG A 89 1.51 -7.80 -14.07
CA ARG A 89 2.31 -7.38 -15.23
C ARG A 89 1.83 -6.03 -15.78
N LEU A 90 0.51 -5.88 -15.92
CA LEU A 90 -0.11 -4.66 -16.43
C LEU A 90 -0.01 -3.50 -15.43
N ILE A 91 -0.16 -3.76 -14.12
CA ILE A 91 0.09 -2.76 -13.06
C ILE A 91 1.52 -2.21 -13.16
N ALA A 92 2.49 -3.08 -13.35
CA ALA A 92 3.89 -2.69 -13.51
C ALA A 92 4.12 -1.86 -14.79
N GLU A 93 3.58 -2.30 -15.93
CA GLU A 93 3.68 -1.57 -17.20
C GLU A 93 3.02 -0.18 -17.11
N SER A 94 1.86 -0.07 -16.44
CA SER A 94 1.22 1.21 -16.15
C SER A 94 2.09 2.09 -15.25
N GLY A 95 2.75 1.51 -14.24
CA GLY A 95 3.69 2.21 -13.37
C GLY A 95 4.89 2.77 -14.13
N GLU A 96 5.48 1.98 -15.04
CA GLU A 96 6.58 2.43 -15.91
C GLU A 96 6.12 3.60 -16.80
N ALA A 97 4.91 3.54 -17.38
CA ALA A 97 4.36 4.63 -18.20
C ALA A 97 4.15 5.91 -17.36
N LEU A 98 3.69 5.78 -16.10
CA LEU A 98 3.57 6.93 -15.18
C LEU A 98 4.92 7.57 -14.86
N ILE A 99 5.96 6.77 -14.64
CA ILE A 99 7.32 7.26 -14.39
C ILE A 99 7.87 7.97 -15.64
N ALA A 100 7.51 7.47 -16.84
CA ALA A 100 7.86 8.09 -18.12
C ALA A 100 7.01 9.32 -18.48
N ASP A 101 6.16 9.79 -17.57
CA ASP A 101 5.25 10.96 -17.75
C ASP A 101 4.14 10.75 -18.78
N ASP A 102 3.84 9.52 -19.18
CA ASP A 102 2.78 9.16 -20.11
C ASP A 102 1.51 8.71 -19.35
N ALA A 103 0.78 9.70 -18.81
CA ALA A 103 -0.40 9.45 -18.00
C ALA A 103 -1.56 8.80 -18.81
N GLY A 104 -1.69 9.14 -20.10
CA GLY A 104 -2.72 8.57 -20.97
C GLY A 104 -2.52 7.07 -21.17
N ARG A 105 -1.31 6.69 -21.61
CA ARG A 105 -0.94 5.29 -21.76
C ARG A 105 -1.04 4.52 -20.43
N ALA A 106 -0.61 5.13 -19.34
CA ALA A 106 -0.71 4.51 -18.01
C ALA A 106 -2.17 4.20 -17.63
N ALA A 107 -3.10 5.12 -17.91
CA ALA A 107 -4.52 4.90 -17.63
C ALA A 107 -5.12 3.77 -18.49
N ASP A 108 -4.78 3.70 -19.78
CA ASP A 108 -5.26 2.63 -20.66
C ASP A 108 -4.75 1.26 -20.22
N ILE A 109 -3.48 1.18 -19.83
CA ILE A 109 -2.91 -0.08 -19.30
C ILE A 109 -3.52 -0.45 -17.95
N ALA A 110 -3.77 0.53 -17.06
CA ALA A 110 -4.43 0.27 -15.78
C ALA A 110 -5.87 -0.27 -15.95
N ARG A 111 -6.63 0.21 -16.95
CA ARG A 111 -7.96 -0.35 -17.29
C ARG A 111 -7.83 -1.82 -17.71
N ARG A 112 -6.84 -2.16 -18.54
CA ARG A 112 -6.57 -3.55 -18.91
C ARG A 112 -6.17 -4.41 -17.69
N ALA A 113 -5.46 -3.85 -16.71
CA ALA A 113 -5.17 -4.55 -15.46
C ALA A 113 -6.45 -4.87 -14.67
N ILE A 114 -7.40 -3.93 -14.64
CA ILE A 114 -8.72 -4.13 -14.03
C ILE A 114 -9.54 -5.19 -14.81
N GLU A 115 -9.47 -5.22 -16.14
CA GLU A 115 -10.11 -6.27 -16.95
C GLU A 115 -9.52 -7.66 -16.65
N ALA A 116 -8.22 -7.73 -16.36
CA ALA A 116 -7.54 -8.98 -16.03
C ALA A 116 -7.83 -9.45 -14.58
N ASP A 117 -8.04 -8.53 -13.64
CA ASP A 117 -8.38 -8.81 -12.24
C ASP A 117 -9.10 -7.59 -11.64
N GLY A 118 -10.42 -7.60 -11.70
CA GLY A 118 -11.29 -6.50 -11.22
C GLY A 118 -11.33 -6.35 -9.70
N ASP A 119 -10.86 -7.34 -8.96
CA ASP A 119 -10.80 -7.31 -7.50
C ASP A 119 -9.40 -6.95 -6.96
N ASN A 120 -8.46 -6.61 -7.83
CA ASN A 120 -7.13 -6.18 -7.45
C ASN A 120 -7.12 -4.67 -7.06
N PRO A 121 -6.98 -4.31 -5.77
CA PRO A 121 -7.03 -2.91 -5.34
C PRO A 121 -5.89 -2.07 -5.93
N PHE A 122 -4.76 -2.67 -6.27
CA PHE A 122 -3.61 -1.96 -6.85
C PHE A 122 -3.85 -1.58 -8.32
N ALA A 123 -4.65 -2.34 -9.07
CA ALA A 123 -5.05 -1.97 -10.43
C ALA A 123 -5.92 -0.72 -10.43
N HIS A 124 -6.91 -0.65 -9.54
CA HIS A 124 -7.75 0.54 -9.36
C HIS A 124 -6.96 1.74 -8.83
N TYR A 125 -6.06 1.51 -7.88
CA TYR A 125 -5.16 2.55 -7.36
C TYR A 125 -4.28 3.12 -8.48
N GLN A 126 -3.73 2.26 -9.34
CA GLN A 126 -2.90 2.66 -10.48
C GLN A 126 -3.68 3.49 -11.50
N LEU A 127 -4.95 3.11 -11.80
CA LEU A 127 -5.83 3.93 -12.63
C LEU A 127 -6.06 5.31 -12.00
N GLY A 128 -6.31 5.35 -10.68
CA GLY A 128 -6.48 6.61 -9.94
C GLY A 128 -5.24 7.52 -10.04
N LEU A 129 -4.03 6.95 -9.91
CA LEU A 129 -2.78 7.71 -10.07
C LEU A 129 -2.64 8.27 -11.49
N ALA A 130 -2.88 7.46 -12.52
CA ALA A 130 -2.78 7.85 -13.91
C ALA A 130 -3.79 8.97 -14.26
N ALA A 131 -5.05 8.80 -13.87
CA ALA A 131 -6.11 9.79 -14.06
C ALA A 131 -5.81 11.09 -13.31
N GLY A 132 -5.34 11.00 -12.05
CA GLY A 132 -4.95 12.19 -11.27
C GLY A 132 -3.81 12.96 -11.91
N LYS A 133 -2.82 12.29 -12.49
CA LYS A 133 -1.73 12.91 -13.25
C LYS A 133 -2.22 13.57 -14.54
N ALA A 134 -3.23 13.00 -15.19
CA ALA A 134 -3.90 13.57 -16.36
C ALA A 134 -4.92 14.68 -16.00
N ASN A 135 -5.11 15.01 -14.73
CA ASN A 135 -6.14 15.91 -14.20
C ASN A 135 -7.58 15.43 -14.44
N ASP A 136 -7.79 14.16 -14.77
CA ASP A 136 -9.11 13.53 -14.80
C ASP A 136 -9.52 13.11 -13.37
N TRP A 137 -10.04 14.10 -12.63
CA TRP A 137 -10.39 13.91 -11.22
C TRP A 137 -11.62 13.02 -11.03
N GLY A 138 -12.46 12.87 -12.08
CA GLY A 138 -13.59 11.94 -12.08
C GLY A 138 -13.11 10.50 -11.98
N THR A 139 -12.35 10.06 -12.96
CA THR A 139 -11.75 8.73 -13.02
C THR A 139 -10.80 8.48 -11.84
N ALA A 140 -10.06 9.52 -11.38
CA ALA A 140 -9.20 9.41 -10.21
C ALA A 140 -9.99 9.06 -8.94
N VAL A 141 -11.12 9.74 -8.70
CA VAL A 141 -12.03 9.44 -7.57
C VAL A 141 -12.55 8.00 -7.66
N GLU A 142 -13.04 7.59 -8.83
CA GLU A 142 -13.55 6.23 -9.03
C GLU A 142 -12.49 5.17 -8.73
N GLY A 143 -11.29 5.33 -9.29
CA GLY A 143 -10.18 4.40 -9.08
C GLY A 143 -9.78 4.29 -7.60
N PHE A 144 -9.54 5.42 -6.94
CA PHE A 144 -9.14 5.40 -5.52
C PHE A 144 -10.26 4.92 -4.60
N THR A 145 -11.52 5.27 -4.88
CA THR A 145 -12.67 4.80 -4.08
C THR A 145 -12.80 3.28 -4.20
N ARG A 146 -12.70 2.74 -5.42
CA ARG A 146 -12.76 1.29 -5.60
C ARG A 146 -11.57 0.57 -4.94
N ALA A 147 -10.38 1.16 -4.98
CA ALA A 147 -9.21 0.63 -4.29
C ALA A 147 -9.43 0.53 -2.76
N VAL A 148 -10.05 1.53 -2.12
CA VAL A 148 -10.34 1.48 -0.67
C VAL A 148 -11.53 0.60 -0.32
N GLU A 149 -12.49 0.40 -1.21
CA GLU A 149 -13.56 -0.60 -1.03
C GLU A 149 -12.99 -2.02 -0.99
N LEU A 150 -12.07 -2.35 -1.90
CA LEU A 150 -11.41 -3.64 -1.99
C LEU A 150 -10.38 -3.86 -0.88
N LYS A 151 -9.69 -2.79 -0.46
CA LYS A 151 -8.67 -2.81 0.57
C LYS A 151 -8.83 -1.62 1.53
N PRO A 152 -9.70 -1.73 2.56
CA PRO A 152 -10.02 -0.62 3.47
C PRO A 152 -8.83 -0.07 4.29
N ASP A 153 -7.77 -0.85 4.46
CA ASP A 153 -6.53 -0.45 5.15
C ASP A 153 -5.48 0.19 4.21
N PHE A 154 -5.84 0.47 2.96
CA PHE A 154 -4.95 1.08 1.97
C PHE A 154 -4.83 2.59 2.22
N ALA A 155 -4.01 2.99 3.18
CA ALA A 155 -3.88 4.37 3.64
C ALA A 155 -3.66 5.38 2.50
N TYR A 156 -2.72 5.08 1.58
CA TYR A 156 -2.43 6.01 0.49
C TYR A 156 -3.53 6.08 -0.58
N ALA A 157 -4.36 5.05 -0.74
CA ALA A 157 -5.56 5.17 -1.57
C ALA A 157 -6.56 6.15 -0.95
N HIS A 158 -6.72 6.15 0.39
CA HIS A 158 -7.49 7.18 1.07
C HIS A 158 -6.88 8.57 0.91
N TYR A 159 -5.57 8.72 1.05
CA TYR A 159 -4.88 9.99 0.87
C TYR A 159 -5.13 10.58 -0.52
N TYR A 160 -4.94 9.81 -1.59
CA TYR A 160 -5.14 10.27 -2.95
C TYR A 160 -6.62 10.45 -3.31
N ALA A 161 -7.54 9.64 -2.76
CA ALA A 161 -8.98 9.86 -2.88
C ALA A 161 -9.36 11.23 -2.29
N ALA A 162 -8.84 11.57 -1.10
CA ALA A 162 -9.07 12.86 -0.47
C ALA A 162 -8.58 14.02 -1.36
N LEU A 163 -7.39 13.91 -1.94
CA LEU A 163 -6.87 14.92 -2.86
C LEU A 163 -7.73 15.06 -4.12
N ALA A 164 -8.20 13.96 -4.69
CA ALA A 164 -9.07 13.97 -5.87
C ALA A 164 -10.45 14.60 -5.54
N TYR A 165 -11.05 14.25 -4.40
CA TYR A 165 -12.28 14.89 -3.92
C TYR A 165 -12.11 16.39 -3.64
N GLN A 166 -10.96 16.79 -3.09
CA GLN A 166 -10.63 18.19 -2.87
C GLN A 166 -10.60 18.97 -4.20
N ARG A 167 -10.03 18.40 -5.25
CA ARG A 167 -10.03 18.99 -6.61
C ARG A 167 -11.45 19.15 -7.17
N GLN A 168 -12.36 18.25 -6.82
CA GLN A 168 -13.79 18.33 -7.16
C GLN A 168 -14.60 19.19 -6.18
N ARG A 169 -13.98 19.81 -5.17
CA ARG A 169 -14.62 20.62 -4.12
C ARG A 169 -15.65 19.83 -3.28
N GLN A 170 -15.50 18.51 -3.21
CA GLN A 170 -16.34 17.64 -2.36
C GLN A 170 -15.78 17.55 -0.93
N LEU A 171 -15.81 18.68 -0.22
CA LEU A 171 -15.13 18.84 1.08
C LEU A 171 -15.52 17.80 2.15
N PRO A 172 -16.80 17.36 2.28
CA PRO A 172 -17.15 16.32 3.25
C PRO A 172 -16.42 14.99 2.97
N LYS A 173 -16.34 14.57 1.70
CA LYS A 173 -15.62 13.35 1.31
C LYS A 173 -14.10 13.52 1.46
N THR A 174 -13.58 14.71 1.14
CA THR A 174 -12.18 15.05 1.40
C THR A 174 -11.83 14.83 2.88
N ALA A 175 -12.64 15.37 3.80
CA ALA A 175 -12.42 15.21 5.24
C ALA A 175 -12.52 13.74 5.66
N GLN A 176 -13.52 13.00 5.19
CA GLN A 176 -13.72 11.59 5.50
C GLN A 176 -12.48 10.73 5.13
N HIS A 177 -11.95 10.92 3.93
CA HIS A 177 -10.81 10.14 3.46
C HIS A 177 -9.51 10.57 4.14
N PHE A 178 -9.29 11.86 4.40
CA PHE A 178 -8.13 12.30 5.18
C PHE A 178 -8.17 11.81 6.63
N ASP A 179 -9.34 11.79 7.28
CA ASP A 179 -9.49 11.22 8.62
C ASP A 179 -9.18 9.71 8.62
N ALA A 180 -9.58 8.97 7.58
CA ALA A 180 -9.21 7.56 7.40
C ALA A 180 -7.69 7.40 7.24
N PHE A 181 -7.06 8.21 6.37
CA PHE A 181 -5.61 8.21 6.19
C PHE A 181 -4.85 8.43 7.51
N LEU A 182 -5.24 9.45 8.29
CA LEU A 182 -4.59 9.77 9.57
C LEU A 182 -4.71 8.64 10.60
N ARG A 183 -5.81 7.88 10.59
CA ARG A 183 -5.96 6.70 11.45
C ARG A 183 -5.11 5.52 10.99
N LEU A 184 -5.02 5.32 9.68
CA LEU A 184 -4.31 4.19 9.08
C LEU A 184 -2.79 4.37 9.06
N ALA A 185 -2.34 5.61 8.94
CA ALA A 185 -0.92 5.99 8.84
C ALA A 185 -0.63 7.19 9.77
N PRO A 186 -0.65 6.99 11.11
CA PRO A 186 -0.50 8.08 12.08
C PRO A 186 0.88 8.74 12.03
N ASP A 187 1.90 8.03 11.57
CA ASP A 187 3.28 8.50 11.49
C ASP A 187 3.70 8.91 10.06
N ALA A 188 2.73 9.03 9.14
CA ALA A 188 3.01 9.40 7.75
C ALA A 188 3.64 10.80 7.64
N PRO A 189 4.61 11.00 6.74
CA PRO A 189 5.22 12.31 6.49
C PRO A 189 4.21 13.38 6.10
N GLU A 190 3.13 12.99 5.41
CA GLU A 190 2.05 13.89 4.95
C GLU A 190 1.10 14.34 6.07
N ARG A 191 1.20 13.74 7.27
CA ARG A 191 0.29 14.01 8.39
C ARG A 191 0.11 15.50 8.70
N GLY A 192 1.21 16.25 8.75
CA GLY A 192 1.17 17.68 9.06
C GLY A 192 0.38 18.47 8.01
N ALA A 193 0.63 18.21 6.73
CA ALA A 193 -0.07 18.84 5.60
C ALA A 193 -1.57 18.49 5.60
N VAL A 194 -1.91 17.23 5.85
CA VAL A 194 -3.31 16.77 5.92
C VAL A 194 -4.06 17.46 7.05
N ILE A 195 -3.48 17.59 8.24
CA ILE A 195 -4.09 18.31 9.37
C ILE A 195 -4.30 19.79 9.02
N ALA A 196 -3.35 20.42 8.34
CA ALA A 196 -3.49 21.82 7.91
C ALA A 196 -4.69 21.98 6.95
N ILE A 197 -4.83 21.07 5.95
CA ILE A 197 -5.97 21.08 5.03
C ILE A 197 -7.29 20.88 5.79
N LEU A 198 -7.37 19.91 6.69
CA LEU A 198 -8.59 19.64 7.46
C LEU A 198 -9.05 20.84 8.30
N ARG A 199 -8.13 21.66 8.78
CA ARG A 199 -8.48 22.91 9.52
C ARG A 199 -9.11 23.98 8.63
N THR A 200 -8.83 23.95 7.33
CA THR A 200 -9.38 24.96 6.39
C THR A 200 -10.73 24.56 5.79
N ILE A 201 -11.12 23.30 5.90
CA ILE A 201 -12.37 22.78 5.30
C ILE A 201 -13.46 22.45 6.34
N LYS A 202 -13.13 22.57 7.63
CA LYS A 202 -14.08 22.49 8.76
C LYS A 202 -14.58 23.89 9.08
#